data_565267a37fcaa3211b1955ea291d34e3
#
_entry.id   565267a37fcaa3211b1955ea291d34e3
#
_cell.length_a   1.000
_cell.length_b   1.000
_cell.length_c   1.000
_cell.angle_alpha   90.00
_cell.angle_beta   90.00
_cell.angle_gamma   90.00
#
_symmetry.space_group_name_H-M   'P 1'
#
loop_
_entity.id
_entity.type
_entity.pdbx_description
1 polymer ?
#
loop_
_entity_poly.entity_id
_entity_poly.type
_entity_poly.pdbx_seq_one_letter_code
_entity_poly.pdbx_strand_id
1 'polypeptide(L)'
;MAVTATQGPVTGLPRRLVQDGIVSEENLTSALDAIHGKSADLVPYLVSNKLGDARRIAVAAAHEFGVPLLDLDAMEVDLDVVRLVDEKLLTRHRVLPLLCRGKRLYVGVSDPTNLQALDDIKFQTTLRVEPIIVEQDKLETRVSRALEAVDTTMSAFDEDDFDLENLEVSGGDEETGPEVSSADVDDAPVVRFVNKIMLDAIKRSASDIHFEPYEKYYRIRLRQDGVLSEVARPPAALSAKVAARLKVMSRLDIAERRIPQDGRIKMRLSKNRAIDFRVNTCPTLFGEKIVCRLLDPSSAQLGIDALGYEEEQKQLYLEQLSKPYGMILVTGPTGSGKTVSLYTGLNILNTADRNISTAEDPAEINVPGINQVNVNPKVGLTFASALRAFLRQDPDVIMVGEVRDLETAEIAIKAAQTGHLVLSTLHTNDAPKTLTRLVDMGVKPYAIASSVSLIIAQRLARKLCDNCKEPVDVPAEALLKEGFAETEVDRGITVYHAKGCSQCNAGYKGRVGIFQVMPVTDAIGRIIMEGGNAMQIAEQAAGEGVGDLRRSGLRKVKDGVTSLEEINRVTID
;
A
#
# COMPACT_ATOMS: atom_id res chain seq x y z
N MET A 1 42.24 26.24 34.39
CA MET A 1 42.42 27.12 33.19
C MET A 1 41.93 26.32 31.98
N ALA A 2 40.74 26.61 31.56
CA ALA A 2 40.16 25.99 30.36
C ALA A 2 40.70 26.75 29.13
N VAL A 3 41.30 26.02 28.21
CA VAL A 3 41.78 26.56 26.94
C VAL A 3 40.56 26.76 26.06
N THR A 4 40.10 28.00 25.91
CA THR A 4 39.14 28.44 24.89
C THR A 4 39.81 28.26 23.54
N ALA A 5 39.33 27.28 22.75
CA ALA A 5 39.67 27.16 21.34
C ALA A 5 39.12 28.39 20.61
N THR A 6 40.02 29.26 20.16
CA THR A 6 39.70 30.39 19.28
C THR A 6 39.21 29.87 17.96
N GLN A 7 37.88 29.90 17.75
CA GLN A 7 37.27 29.69 16.43
C GLN A 7 37.76 30.84 15.52
N GLY A 8 38.30 30.48 14.36
CA GLY A 8 38.67 31.45 13.33
C GLY A 8 37.48 32.25 12.83
N PRO A 9 37.68 33.40 12.17
CA PRO A 9 36.60 34.26 11.72
C PRO A 9 35.66 33.50 10.80
N VAL A 10 34.37 33.44 11.15
CA VAL A 10 33.29 32.86 10.32
C VAL A 10 33.28 33.59 8.98
N THR A 11 33.49 32.87 7.86
CA THR A 11 33.57 33.44 6.49
C THR A 11 32.53 32.78 5.59
N GLY A 12 32.19 33.43 4.45
CA GLY A 12 31.25 32.91 3.46
C GLY A 12 29.81 32.90 3.94
N LEU A 13 29.02 31.91 3.51
CA LEU A 13 27.59 31.79 3.80
C LEU A 13 27.24 31.91 5.31
N PRO A 14 27.94 31.23 6.24
CA PRO A 14 27.67 31.37 7.67
C PRO A 14 27.69 32.82 8.17
N ARG A 15 28.70 33.57 7.75
CA ARG A 15 28.81 35.02 8.11
C ARG A 15 27.64 35.83 7.53
N ARG A 16 27.27 35.55 6.28
CA ARG A 16 26.19 36.23 5.60
C ARG A 16 24.85 36.01 6.30
N LEU A 17 24.56 34.77 6.71
CA LEU A 17 23.33 34.41 7.42
C LEU A 17 23.13 35.19 8.72
N VAL A 18 24.21 35.46 9.47
CA VAL A 18 24.17 36.28 10.68
C VAL A 18 24.00 37.75 10.33
N GLN A 19 24.74 38.27 9.33
CA GLN A 19 24.64 39.67 8.91
C GLN A 19 23.25 40.06 8.40
N ASP A 20 22.60 39.16 7.67
CA ASP A 20 21.23 39.37 7.15
C ASP A 20 20.14 39.06 8.21
N GLY A 21 20.52 38.70 9.44
CA GLY A 21 19.60 38.40 10.54
C GLY A 21 18.68 37.22 10.25
N ILE A 22 19.19 36.21 9.50
CA ILE A 22 18.45 34.99 9.16
C ILE A 22 18.61 33.96 10.27
N VAL A 23 19.82 33.86 10.84
CA VAL A 23 20.18 32.95 11.94
C VAL A 23 20.91 33.77 13.01
N SER A 24 20.62 33.50 14.29
CA SER A 24 21.36 34.13 15.39
C SER A 24 22.77 33.54 15.50
N GLU A 25 23.71 34.31 16.03
CA GLU A 25 25.10 33.91 16.21
C GLU A 25 25.21 32.66 17.12
N GLU A 26 24.38 32.56 18.15
CA GLU A 26 24.30 31.42 19.07
C GLU A 26 23.83 30.15 18.35
N ASN A 27 22.76 30.26 17.55
CA ASN A 27 22.23 29.15 16.79
C ASN A 27 23.20 28.68 15.71
N LEU A 28 23.91 29.60 15.07
CA LEU A 28 24.92 29.27 14.08
C LEU A 28 26.11 28.52 14.70
N THR A 29 26.60 28.99 15.85
CA THR A 29 27.71 28.34 16.58
C THR A 29 27.29 26.92 16.98
N SER A 30 26.09 26.75 17.55
CA SER A 30 25.56 25.45 17.92
C SER A 30 25.41 24.52 16.71
N ALA A 31 24.99 25.06 15.57
CA ALA A 31 24.85 24.30 14.33
C ALA A 31 26.22 23.83 13.80
N LEU A 32 27.23 24.71 13.78
CA LEU A 32 28.58 24.39 13.32
C LEU A 32 29.26 23.33 14.21
N ASP A 33 29.04 23.38 15.52
CA ASP A 33 29.53 22.35 16.44
C ASP A 33 28.84 21.01 16.21
N ALA A 34 27.53 21.01 15.97
CA ALA A 34 26.73 19.80 15.72
C ALA A 34 27.12 19.06 14.42
N ILE A 35 27.48 19.81 13.37
CA ILE A 35 27.90 19.22 12.07
C ILE A 35 29.39 18.90 12.01
N HIS A 36 30.11 19.01 13.13
CA HIS A 36 31.58 18.75 13.22
C HIS A 36 32.40 19.47 12.12
N GLY A 37 31.99 20.69 11.76
CA GLY A 37 32.66 21.54 10.78
C GLY A 37 32.47 21.14 9.30
N LYS A 38 31.55 20.24 8.98
CA LYS A 38 31.20 19.93 7.58
C LYS A 38 30.26 20.99 7.01
N SER A 39 30.80 21.95 6.27
CA SER A 39 30.02 23.06 5.70
C SER A 39 28.86 22.62 4.81
N ALA A 40 28.99 21.51 4.08
CA ALA A 40 27.95 20.96 3.21
C ALA A 40 26.65 20.54 3.94
N ASP A 41 26.71 20.28 5.25
CA ASP A 41 25.57 19.89 6.06
C ASP A 41 24.91 21.05 6.80
N LEU A 42 25.43 22.27 6.67
CA LEU A 42 24.95 23.43 7.41
C LEU A 42 23.53 23.84 7.02
N VAL A 43 23.25 24.02 5.73
CA VAL A 43 21.93 24.45 5.25
C VAL A 43 20.86 23.40 5.58
N PRO A 44 21.07 22.10 5.30
CA PRO A 44 20.17 21.03 5.73
C PRO A 44 19.89 21.05 7.23
N TYR A 45 20.92 21.20 8.06
CA TYR A 45 20.78 21.24 9.52
C TYR A 45 19.94 22.43 10.01
N LEU A 46 20.21 23.64 9.48
CA LEU A 46 19.48 24.85 9.85
C LEU A 46 17.99 24.77 9.50
N VAL A 47 17.67 24.25 8.32
CA VAL A 47 16.28 24.13 7.85
C VAL A 47 15.53 23.03 8.60
N SER A 48 16.14 21.84 8.78
CA SER A 48 15.53 20.70 9.48
C SER A 48 15.23 21.00 10.95
N ASN A 49 16.09 21.79 11.62
CA ASN A 49 15.90 22.21 13.01
C ASN A 49 15.09 23.52 13.14
N LYS A 50 14.55 24.07 12.05
CA LYS A 50 13.77 25.32 12.02
C LYS A 50 14.53 26.54 12.60
N LEU A 51 15.85 26.55 12.45
CA LEU A 51 16.72 27.62 12.90
C LEU A 51 16.84 28.75 11.87
N GLY A 52 16.39 28.53 10.63
CA GLY A 52 16.37 29.52 9.56
C GLY A 52 15.33 29.18 8.49
N ASP A 53 14.79 30.20 7.84
CA ASP A 53 13.86 30.07 6.74
C ASP A 53 14.58 29.64 5.45
N ALA A 54 14.13 28.54 4.80
CA ALA A 54 14.78 27.93 3.65
C ALA A 54 14.94 28.90 2.47
N ARG A 55 13.90 29.71 2.19
CA ARG A 55 13.92 30.68 1.11
C ARG A 55 14.89 31.83 1.38
N ARG A 56 14.91 32.36 2.60
CA ARG A 56 15.84 33.42 2.98
C ARG A 56 17.30 32.93 2.93
N ILE A 57 17.55 31.69 3.36
CA ILE A 57 18.88 31.07 3.27
C ILE A 57 19.29 30.93 1.80
N ALA A 58 18.41 30.43 0.92
CA ALA A 58 18.70 30.28 -0.51
C ALA A 58 19.00 31.63 -1.19
N VAL A 59 18.25 32.69 -0.85
CA VAL A 59 18.53 34.04 -1.34
C VAL A 59 19.90 34.54 -0.88
N ALA A 60 20.24 34.36 0.41
CA ALA A 60 21.53 34.75 0.95
C ALA A 60 22.70 34.02 0.27
N ALA A 61 22.52 32.69 0.02
CA ALA A 61 23.51 31.89 -0.69
C ALA A 61 23.69 32.33 -2.15
N ALA A 62 22.59 32.63 -2.86
CA ALA A 62 22.64 33.13 -4.22
C ALA A 62 23.41 34.47 -4.32
N HIS A 63 23.19 35.37 -3.40
CA HIS A 63 23.90 36.67 -3.31
C HIS A 63 25.38 36.50 -2.93
N GLU A 64 25.70 35.61 -1.99
CA GLU A 64 27.07 35.44 -1.51
C GLU A 64 27.97 34.81 -2.59
N PHE A 65 27.45 33.83 -3.33
CA PHE A 65 28.24 33.07 -4.31
C PHE A 65 28.04 33.51 -5.77
N GLY A 66 27.09 34.43 -6.03
CA GLY A 66 26.78 34.86 -7.39
C GLY A 66 26.18 33.75 -8.27
N VAL A 67 25.54 32.77 -7.67
CA VAL A 67 24.91 31.63 -8.35
C VAL A 67 23.42 31.89 -8.54
N PRO A 68 22.83 31.56 -9.70
CA PRO A 68 21.40 31.78 -9.93
C PRO A 68 20.52 31.04 -8.93
N LEU A 69 19.44 31.67 -8.48
CA LEU A 69 18.40 31.06 -7.65
C LEU A 69 17.23 30.63 -8.55
N LEU A 70 16.76 29.39 -8.37
CA LEU A 70 15.61 28.83 -9.06
C LEU A 70 14.56 28.37 -8.05
N ASP A 71 13.30 28.74 -8.32
CA ASP A 71 12.15 28.18 -7.61
C ASP A 71 11.74 26.85 -8.25
N LEU A 72 11.90 25.74 -7.52
CA LEU A 72 11.56 24.40 -8.00
C LEU A 72 10.05 24.20 -8.24
N ASP A 73 9.19 25.05 -7.69
CA ASP A 73 7.74 24.95 -7.92
C ASP A 73 7.34 25.57 -9.28
N ALA A 74 8.19 26.41 -9.84
CA ALA A 74 7.98 27.03 -11.15
C ALA A 74 8.49 26.16 -12.33
N MET A 75 9.03 24.98 -12.05
CA MET A 75 9.65 24.11 -13.06
C MET A 75 9.20 22.65 -12.89
N GLU A 76 8.90 21.99 -14.00
CA GLU A 76 8.80 20.53 -14.05
C GLU A 76 10.20 19.93 -14.18
N VAL A 77 10.47 18.92 -13.36
CA VAL A 77 11.76 18.21 -13.38
C VAL A 77 11.73 17.18 -14.50
N ASP A 78 12.68 17.30 -15.42
CA ASP A 78 12.86 16.34 -16.51
C ASP A 78 13.56 15.08 -15.97
N LEU A 79 12.82 13.97 -15.94
CA LEU A 79 13.29 12.71 -15.39
C LEU A 79 14.44 12.10 -16.22
N ASP A 80 14.52 12.40 -17.52
CA ASP A 80 15.62 11.93 -18.36
C ASP A 80 16.94 12.61 -17.97
N VAL A 81 16.87 13.84 -17.52
CA VAL A 81 18.03 14.56 -16.98
C VAL A 81 18.42 14.01 -15.59
N VAL A 82 17.45 13.66 -14.76
CA VAL A 82 17.71 13.04 -13.44
C VAL A 82 18.43 11.70 -13.59
N ARG A 83 18.08 10.90 -14.58
CA ARG A 83 18.71 9.60 -14.89
C ARG A 83 20.16 9.67 -15.32
N LEU A 84 20.64 10.82 -15.76
CA LEU A 84 22.06 11.00 -16.10
C LEU A 84 22.98 10.83 -14.87
N VAL A 85 22.44 10.95 -13.65
CA VAL A 85 23.19 10.88 -12.40
C VAL A 85 22.71 9.69 -11.56
N ASP A 86 23.64 8.91 -11.02
CA ASP A 86 23.35 7.75 -10.17
C ASP A 86 22.54 8.16 -8.93
N GLU A 87 21.49 7.42 -8.61
CA GLU A 87 20.63 7.63 -7.45
C GLU A 87 21.39 7.75 -6.13
N LYS A 88 22.50 6.98 -5.98
CA LYS A 88 23.35 7.03 -4.80
C LYS A 88 24.01 8.39 -4.62
N LEU A 89 24.36 9.06 -5.73
CA LEU A 89 24.91 10.41 -5.68
C LEU A 89 23.86 11.44 -5.37
N LEU A 90 22.64 11.30 -5.95
CA LEU A 90 21.51 12.18 -5.68
C LEU A 90 21.10 12.13 -4.21
N THR A 91 21.01 10.92 -3.64
CA THR A 91 20.65 10.71 -2.24
C THR A 91 21.76 11.15 -1.29
N ARG A 92 23.03 10.78 -1.60
CA ARG A 92 24.18 11.07 -0.74
C ARG A 92 24.45 12.56 -0.62
N HIS A 93 24.39 13.27 -1.74
CA HIS A 93 24.73 14.69 -1.82
C HIS A 93 23.52 15.61 -1.75
N ARG A 94 22.28 15.07 -1.77
CA ARG A 94 21.02 15.82 -1.75
C ARG A 94 20.99 16.88 -2.86
N VAL A 95 21.21 16.45 -4.09
CA VAL A 95 21.26 17.31 -5.26
C VAL A 95 20.28 16.82 -6.33
N LEU A 96 19.80 17.72 -7.19
CA LEU A 96 18.82 17.40 -8.22
C LEU A 96 19.29 17.90 -9.59
N PRO A 97 19.53 17.01 -10.57
CA PRO A 97 19.74 17.42 -11.97
C PRO A 97 18.48 18.09 -12.51
N LEU A 98 18.62 19.31 -13.04
CA LEU A 98 17.49 20.15 -13.45
C LEU A 98 17.36 20.24 -14.99
N LEU A 99 18.49 20.42 -15.67
CA LEU A 99 18.49 20.66 -17.10
C LEU A 99 19.84 20.26 -17.70
N CYS A 100 19.82 19.62 -18.87
CA CYS A 100 21.01 19.34 -19.66
C CYS A 100 20.94 20.11 -21.00
N ARG A 101 21.94 20.95 -21.28
CA ARG A 101 22.08 21.64 -22.57
C ARG A 101 23.43 21.34 -23.21
N GLY A 102 23.43 20.49 -24.21
CA GLY A 102 24.67 20.04 -24.87
C GLY A 102 25.59 19.32 -23.88
N LYS A 103 26.75 19.86 -23.57
CA LYS A 103 27.71 19.29 -22.62
C LYS A 103 27.66 19.93 -21.23
N ARG A 104 26.60 20.69 -20.90
CA ARG A 104 26.40 21.32 -19.59
C ARG A 104 25.22 20.74 -18.87
N LEU A 105 25.44 20.27 -17.64
CA LEU A 105 24.42 19.78 -16.71
C LEU A 105 24.22 20.80 -15.60
N TYR A 106 23.02 21.31 -15.47
CA TYR A 106 22.64 22.22 -14.38
C TYR A 106 22.06 21.43 -13.22
N VAL A 107 22.63 21.61 -12.04
CA VAL A 107 22.30 20.81 -10.84
C VAL A 107 21.82 21.72 -9.73
N GLY A 108 20.62 21.46 -9.22
CA GLY A 108 20.06 22.13 -8.05
C GLY A 108 20.76 21.70 -6.76
N VAL A 109 21.26 22.67 -6.01
CA VAL A 109 21.97 22.53 -4.74
C VAL A 109 21.48 23.57 -3.75
N SER A 110 21.47 23.24 -2.46
CA SER A 110 21.19 24.25 -1.41
C SER A 110 22.44 25.01 -0.97
N ASP A 111 23.61 24.42 -1.17
CA ASP A 111 24.90 25.03 -0.88
C ASP A 111 25.88 24.72 -2.03
N PRO A 112 26.32 25.73 -2.80
CA PRO A 112 27.24 25.54 -3.93
C PRO A 112 28.69 25.27 -3.50
N THR A 113 29.00 25.37 -2.20
CA THR A 113 30.34 25.04 -1.66
C THR A 113 30.57 23.54 -1.53
N ASN A 114 29.55 22.71 -1.75
CA ASN A 114 29.69 21.25 -1.83
C ASN A 114 30.36 20.84 -3.16
N LEU A 115 31.63 21.19 -3.28
CA LEU A 115 32.42 20.89 -4.49
C LEU A 115 32.54 19.38 -4.74
N GLN A 116 32.54 18.56 -3.69
CA GLN A 116 32.61 17.11 -3.80
C GLN A 116 31.41 16.54 -4.56
N ALA A 117 30.21 17.04 -4.31
CA ALA A 117 29.01 16.63 -5.03
C ALA A 117 29.11 16.94 -6.52
N LEU A 118 29.57 18.16 -6.86
CA LEU A 118 29.72 18.61 -8.24
C LEU A 118 30.80 17.83 -8.99
N ASP A 119 31.93 17.52 -8.31
CA ASP A 119 33.02 16.74 -8.88
C ASP A 119 32.65 15.27 -9.07
N ASP A 120 31.96 14.64 -8.12
CA ASP A 120 31.46 13.27 -8.24
C ASP A 120 30.49 13.12 -9.43
N ILE A 121 29.56 14.07 -9.60
CA ILE A 121 28.63 14.10 -10.74
C ILE A 121 29.37 14.32 -12.06
N LYS A 122 30.34 15.25 -12.09
CA LYS A 122 31.15 15.52 -13.26
C LYS A 122 31.97 14.30 -13.67
N PHE A 123 32.54 13.59 -12.71
CA PHE A 123 33.30 12.37 -12.96
C PHE A 123 32.43 11.26 -13.55
N GLN A 124 31.22 11.06 -13.01
CA GLN A 124 30.29 10.05 -13.49
C GLN A 124 29.75 10.38 -14.90
N THR A 125 29.28 11.62 -15.09
CA THR A 125 28.56 12.02 -16.31
C THR A 125 29.47 12.49 -17.44
N THR A 126 30.74 12.81 -17.15
CA THR A 126 31.69 13.47 -18.07
C THR A 126 31.18 14.82 -18.62
N LEU A 127 30.13 15.37 -18.03
CA LEU A 127 29.53 16.66 -18.40
C LEU A 127 30.11 17.79 -17.56
N ARG A 128 30.00 19.02 -18.05
CA ARG A 128 30.32 20.21 -17.27
C ARG A 128 29.15 20.52 -16.35
N VAL A 129 29.36 20.42 -15.04
CA VAL A 129 28.34 20.64 -14.01
C VAL A 129 28.34 22.11 -13.59
N GLU A 130 27.15 22.73 -13.60
CA GLU A 130 26.92 24.11 -13.20
C GLU A 130 25.89 24.10 -12.06
N PRO A 131 26.20 24.62 -10.85
CA PRO A 131 25.26 24.66 -9.76
C PRO A 131 24.18 25.72 -9.96
N ILE A 132 22.98 25.44 -9.49
CA ILE A 132 21.86 26.38 -9.36
C ILE A 132 21.36 26.30 -7.92
N ILE A 133 21.20 27.41 -7.24
CA ILE A 133 20.67 27.43 -5.86
C ILE A 133 19.18 27.19 -5.88
N VAL A 134 18.73 26.33 -4.96
CA VAL A 134 17.32 26.01 -4.71
C VAL A 134 17.03 25.96 -3.21
N GLU A 135 15.77 26.13 -2.83
CA GLU A 135 15.33 26.03 -1.44
C GLU A 135 15.49 24.59 -0.93
N GLN A 136 16.09 24.40 0.25
CA GLN A 136 16.44 23.09 0.80
C GLN A 136 15.24 22.17 1.03
N ASP A 137 14.15 22.69 1.58
CA ASP A 137 12.92 21.95 1.84
C ASP A 137 12.25 21.45 0.56
N LYS A 138 12.21 22.31 -0.48
CA LYS A 138 11.74 21.93 -1.81
C LYS A 138 12.66 20.94 -2.48
N LEU A 139 13.97 21.10 -2.31
CA LEU A 139 14.98 20.19 -2.87
C LEU A 139 14.81 18.78 -2.32
N GLU A 140 14.71 18.60 -1.00
CA GLU A 140 14.50 17.28 -0.39
C GLU A 140 13.22 16.63 -0.88
N THR A 141 12.11 17.38 -0.92
CA THR A 141 10.82 16.88 -1.40
C THR A 141 10.89 16.48 -2.89
N ARG A 142 11.57 17.29 -3.71
CA ARG A 142 11.67 17.02 -5.16
C ARG A 142 12.64 15.90 -5.47
N VAL A 143 13.75 15.75 -4.73
CA VAL A 143 14.66 14.61 -4.85
C VAL A 143 13.91 13.32 -4.52
N SER A 144 13.21 13.25 -3.39
CA SER A 144 12.41 12.08 -3.03
C SER A 144 11.38 11.73 -4.09
N ARG A 145 10.60 12.74 -4.57
CA ARG A 145 9.61 12.55 -5.64
C ARG A 145 10.24 12.16 -6.97
N ALA A 146 11.40 12.72 -7.32
CA ALA A 146 12.10 12.38 -8.56
C ALA A 146 12.64 10.95 -8.50
N LEU A 147 13.15 10.49 -7.36
CA LEU A 147 13.58 9.12 -7.15
C LEU A 147 12.38 8.15 -7.17
N GLU A 148 11.29 8.48 -6.49
CA GLU A 148 10.04 7.72 -6.57
C GLU A 148 9.48 7.72 -8.01
N ALA A 149 9.56 8.84 -8.73
CA ALA A 149 9.11 8.94 -10.11
C ALA A 149 10.07 8.24 -11.07
N VAL A 150 11.38 8.24 -10.85
CA VAL A 150 12.35 7.42 -11.58
C VAL A 150 12.06 5.95 -11.32
N ASP A 151 11.81 5.54 -10.08
CA ASP A 151 11.32 4.20 -9.74
C ASP A 151 9.94 3.89 -10.35
N THR A 152 9.04 4.87 -10.41
CA THR A 152 7.71 4.73 -11.00
C THR A 152 7.75 4.88 -12.53
N THR A 153 8.64 5.70 -13.09
CA THR A 153 8.82 5.88 -14.54
C THR A 153 9.70 4.81 -15.17
N MET A 154 10.44 4.01 -14.41
CA MET A 154 10.85 2.71 -14.91
C MET A 154 9.62 1.85 -15.23
N SER A 155 8.45 2.23 -14.78
CA SER A 155 7.16 1.67 -15.20
C SER A 155 6.53 2.36 -16.44
N ALA A 156 7.02 3.47 -16.93
CA ALA A 156 6.41 4.26 -18.02
C ALA A 156 7.28 4.39 -19.28
N PHE A 157 8.40 3.67 -19.38
CA PHE A 157 9.25 3.76 -20.57
C PHE A 157 9.03 2.66 -21.57
N ASP A 158 8.89 3.15 -22.78
CA ASP A 158 9.02 2.62 -24.12
C ASP A 158 9.19 1.10 -24.30
N GLU A 159 8.36 0.62 -25.21
CA GLU A 159 8.21 -0.76 -25.65
C GLU A 159 9.48 -1.43 -26.18
N ASP A 160 10.62 -0.73 -26.29
CA ASP A 160 11.82 -1.24 -26.97
C ASP A 160 13.09 -1.44 -26.12
N ASP A 161 13.16 -0.97 -24.84
CA ASP A 161 14.44 -0.95 -24.10
C ASP A 161 14.42 -1.59 -22.70
N PHE A 162 13.45 -2.42 -22.40
CA PHE A 162 13.52 -3.28 -21.21
C PHE A 162 14.33 -4.51 -21.59
N ASP A 163 15.51 -4.63 -21.01
CA ASP A 163 16.34 -5.84 -21.06
C ASP A 163 15.63 -6.97 -20.31
N LEU A 164 14.60 -7.56 -20.98
CA LEU A 164 13.76 -8.65 -20.49
C LEU A 164 14.58 -9.91 -20.17
N GLU A 165 15.87 -9.92 -20.57
CA GLU A 165 16.80 -11.04 -20.36
C GLU A 165 17.46 -10.97 -18.97
N ASN A 166 17.51 -9.78 -18.31
CA ASN A 166 18.16 -9.57 -17.01
C ASN A 166 17.20 -9.48 -15.82
N LEU A 167 15.92 -9.79 -15.99
CA LEU A 167 14.99 -9.89 -14.87
C LEU A 167 15.34 -11.10 -14.00
N GLU A 168 15.87 -10.84 -12.80
CA GLU A 168 16.07 -11.89 -11.79
C GLU A 168 14.71 -12.38 -11.26
N VAL A 169 14.29 -13.53 -11.74
CA VAL A 169 13.11 -14.25 -11.24
C VAL A 169 13.59 -15.41 -10.39
N SER A 170 13.34 -15.35 -9.08
CA SER A 170 13.64 -16.44 -8.15
C SER A 170 12.34 -17.02 -7.58
N GLY A 171 12.28 -18.35 -7.44
CA GLY A 171 11.24 -18.98 -6.63
C GLY A 171 11.50 -18.68 -5.14
N GLY A 172 10.44 -18.34 -4.40
CA GLY A 172 10.53 -17.94 -2.99
C GLY A 172 11.18 -18.97 -2.09
N ASP A 173 11.89 -18.47 -1.06
CA ASP A 173 12.62 -19.14 0.03
C ASP A 173 13.81 -20.04 -0.37
N GLU A 174 14.98 -19.68 0.22
CA GLU A 174 16.24 -20.39 0.08
C GLU A 174 16.21 -21.73 0.84
N GLU A 175 15.61 -22.79 0.24
CA GLU A 175 15.96 -24.17 0.58
C GLU A 175 16.20 -24.96 -0.69
N THR A 176 17.39 -25.56 -0.73
CA THR A 176 17.98 -26.31 -1.82
C THR A 176 17.09 -27.46 -2.32
N GLY A 177 16.48 -27.27 -3.50
CA GLY A 177 15.89 -28.35 -4.28
C GLY A 177 16.71 -28.64 -5.55
N PRO A 178 16.64 -29.84 -6.16
CA PRO A 178 17.51 -30.24 -7.25
C PRO A 178 17.31 -29.37 -8.51
N GLU A 179 18.42 -28.94 -9.10
CA GLU A 179 18.46 -28.29 -10.40
C GLU A 179 17.91 -29.24 -11.48
N VAL A 180 16.76 -28.87 -12.05
CA VAL A 180 16.19 -29.57 -13.21
C VAL A 180 16.75 -28.92 -14.47
N SER A 181 17.38 -29.69 -15.32
CA SER A 181 17.93 -29.30 -16.61
C SER A 181 16.83 -28.78 -17.55
N SER A 182 16.94 -27.51 -17.96
CA SER A 182 15.87 -26.68 -18.53
C SER A 182 15.89 -26.52 -20.05
N ALA A 183 16.51 -27.42 -20.81
CA ALA A 183 16.77 -27.22 -22.24
C ALA A 183 15.54 -27.02 -23.15
N ASP A 184 14.33 -27.43 -22.73
CA ASP A 184 13.09 -27.29 -23.53
C ASP A 184 12.14 -26.15 -23.05
N VAL A 185 12.48 -25.44 -21.98
CA VAL A 185 11.61 -24.43 -21.35
C VAL A 185 12.05 -23.00 -21.64
N ASP A 186 13.26 -22.81 -22.13
CA ASP A 186 13.85 -21.51 -22.46
C ASP A 186 13.60 -21.09 -23.93
N ASP A 187 12.35 -21.27 -24.41
CA ASP A 187 11.90 -20.64 -25.65
C ASP A 187 11.83 -19.12 -25.42
N ALA A 188 12.87 -18.39 -25.83
CA ALA A 188 13.03 -16.95 -25.59
C ALA A 188 11.74 -16.13 -25.86
N PRO A 189 10.93 -16.40 -26.90
CA PRO A 189 9.65 -15.75 -27.11
C PRO A 189 8.63 -15.97 -26.01
N VAL A 190 8.57 -17.18 -25.43
CA VAL A 190 7.61 -17.53 -24.34
C VAL A 190 8.03 -16.86 -23.04
N VAL A 191 9.33 -16.81 -22.77
CA VAL A 191 9.90 -16.13 -21.59
C VAL A 191 9.57 -14.62 -21.64
N ARG A 192 9.84 -13.97 -22.78
CA ARG A 192 9.52 -12.54 -22.99
C ARG A 192 8.03 -12.28 -22.87
N PHE A 193 7.20 -13.15 -23.42
CA PHE A 193 5.75 -13.03 -23.35
C PHE A 193 5.23 -13.11 -21.90
N VAL A 194 5.66 -14.10 -21.12
CA VAL A 194 5.25 -14.25 -19.71
C VAL A 194 5.71 -13.05 -18.90
N ASN A 195 6.97 -12.65 -19.03
CA ASN A 195 7.53 -11.50 -18.33
C ASN A 195 6.78 -10.20 -18.68
N LYS A 196 6.46 -9.97 -19.97
CA LYS A 196 5.67 -8.81 -20.40
C LYS A 196 4.28 -8.79 -19.74
N ILE A 197 3.57 -9.92 -19.72
CA ILE A 197 2.24 -10.00 -19.07
C ILE A 197 2.34 -9.73 -17.56
N MET A 198 3.37 -10.25 -16.88
CA MET A 198 3.57 -10.00 -15.45
C MET A 198 3.88 -8.53 -15.16
N LEU A 199 4.75 -7.91 -15.96
CA LEU A 199 5.05 -6.48 -15.87
C LEU A 199 3.83 -5.61 -16.18
N ASP A 200 3.05 -5.93 -17.21
CA ASP A 200 1.81 -5.23 -17.52
C ASP A 200 0.80 -5.31 -16.37
N ALA A 201 0.72 -6.48 -15.71
CA ALA A 201 -0.14 -6.65 -14.55
C ALA A 201 0.30 -5.75 -13.37
N ILE A 202 1.62 -5.64 -13.11
CA ILE A 202 2.17 -4.76 -12.09
C ILE A 202 1.88 -3.29 -12.44
N LYS A 203 2.19 -2.86 -13.67
CA LYS A 203 1.93 -1.49 -14.16
C LYS A 203 0.48 -1.08 -14.02
N ARG A 204 -0.45 -1.99 -14.30
CA ARG A 204 -1.89 -1.74 -14.21
C ARG A 204 -2.46 -1.96 -12.80
N SER A 205 -1.61 -2.25 -11.81
CA SER A 205 -2.03 -2.57 -10.43
C SER A 205 -3.10 -3.67 -10.38
N ALA A 206 -2.94 -4.69 -11.23
CA ALA A 206 -3.84 -5.84 -11.24
C ALA A 206 -3.63 -6.68 -9.98
N SER A 207 -4.70 -7.26 -9.46
CA SER A 207 -4.63 -8.18 -8.31
C SER A 207 -4.30 -9.60 -8.73
N ASP A 208 -4.79 -10.04 -9.89
CA ASP A 208 -4.62 -11.41 -10.36
C ASP A 208 -4.40 -11.45 -11.88
N ILE A 209 -3.59 -12.40 -12.34
CA ILE A 209 -3.41 -12.77 -13.75
C ILE A 209 -4.01 -14.15 -13.94
N HIS A 210 -4.92 -14.29 -14.89
CA HIS A 210 -5.55 -15.55 -15.24
C HIS A 210 -5.07 -16.02 -16.60
N PHE A 211 -4.42 -17.17 -16.63
CA PHE A 211 -4.00 -17.89 -17.83
C PHE A 211 -4.97 -19.04 -18.05
N GLU A 212 -5.80 -18.96 -19.11
CA GLU A 212 -6.97 -19.83 -19.27
C GLU A 212 -6.94 -20.57 -20.62
N PRO A 213 -6.67 -21.88 -20.64
CA PRO A 213 -6.73 -22.68 -21.85
C PRO A 213 -8.18 -23.05 -22.19
N TYR A 214 -8.54 -22.91 -23.48
CA TYR A 214 -9.78 -23.34 -24.07
C TYR A 214 -9.50 -24.18 -25.33
N GLU A 215 -10.50 -24.84 -25.87
CA GLU A 215 -10.37 -25.71 -27.02
C GLU A 215 -9.70 -25.04 -28.24
N LYS A 216 -10.14 -23.83 -28.57
CA LYS A 216 -9.71 -23.11 -29.78
C LYS A 216 -8.79 -21.94 -29.55
N TYR A 217 -8.65 -21.48 -28.31
CA TYR A 217 -7.85 -20.31 -27.97
C TYR A 217 -7.30 -20.39 -26.56
N TYR A 218 -6.29 -19.61 -26.31
CA TYR A 218 -5.73 -19.38 -24.99
C TYR A 218 -6.01 -17.94 -24.59
N ARG A 219 -6.62 -17.71 -23.42
CA ARG A 219 -7.05 -16.38 -22.99
C ARG A 219 -6.27 -15.95 -21.77
N ILE A 220 -5.80 -14.70 -21.78
CA ILE A 220 -5.15 -14.07 -20.63
C ILE A 220 -5.99 -12.89 -20.19
N ARG A 221 -6.36 -12.89 -18.90
CA ARG A 221 -7.12 -11.81 -18.27
C ARG A 221 -6.41 -11.26 -17.06
N LEU A 222 -6.51 -9.96 -16.86
CA LEU A 222 -6.10 -9.30 -15.63
C LEU A 222 -7.33 -8.94 -14.80
N ARG A 223 -7.23 -9.11 -13.49
CA ARG A 223 -8.23 -8.56 -12.56
C ARG A 223 -7.75 -7.22 -12.07
N GLN A 224 -8.41 -6.15 -12.50
CA GLN A 224 -8.14 -4.78 -12.07
C GLN A 224 -9.36 -4.27 -11.30
N ASP A 225 -9.13 -3.72 -10.10
CA ASP A 225 -10.22 -3.20 -9.25
C ASP A 225 -11.41 -4.16 -9.08
N GLY A 226 -11.11 -5.46 -9.00
CA GLY A 226 -12.09 -6.54 -8.82
C GLY A 226 -12.74 -7.05 -10.11
N VAL A 227 -12.52 -6.40 -11.27
CA VAL A 227 -13.12 -6.78 -12.56
C VAL A 227 -12.09 -7.42 -13.47
N LEU A 228 -12.48 -8.52 -14.15
CA LEU A 228 -11.63 -9.21 -15.11
C LEU A 228 -11.75 -8.55 -16.50
N SER A 229 -10.61 -8.23 -17.11
CA SER A 229 -10.50 -7.76 -18.50
C SER A 229 -9.56 -8.64 -19.29
N GLU A 230 -9.89 -8.95 -20.54
CA GLU A 230 -9.02 -9.69 -21.45
C GLU A 230 -7.91 -8.76 -21.98
N VAL A 231 -6.65 -9.21 -21.87
CA VAL A 231 -5.47 -8.43 -22.32
C VAL A 231 -4.72 -9.09 -23.45
N ALA A 232 -4.84 -10.41 -23.61
CA ALA A 232 -4.21 -11.12 -24.71
C ALA A 232 -4.95 -12.42 -25.03
N ARG A 233 -4.87 -12.83 -26.31
CA ARG A 233 -5.42 -14.09 -26.81
C ARG A 233 -4.41 -14.78 -27.72
N PRO A 234 -3.34 -15.34 -27.15
CA PRO A 234 -2.35 -16.07 -27.94
C PRO A 234 -2.92 -17.39 -28.50
N PRO A 235 -2.24 -18.02 -29.48
CA PRO A 235 -2.63 -19.32 -30.00
C PRO A 235 -2.70 -20.40 -28.91
N ALA A 236 -3.68 -21.31 -29.01
CA ALA A 236 -3.88 -22.39 -28.04
C ALA A 236 -2.62 -23.29 -27.86
N ALA A 237 -1.82 -23.45 -28.90
CA ALA A 237 -0.57 -24.23 -28.88
C ALA A 237 0.49 -23.70 -27.88
N LEU A 238 0.41 -22.42 -27.48
CA LEU A 238 1.33 -21.82 -26.50
C LEU A 238 0.95 -22.14 -25.06
N SER A 239 -0.26 -22.62 -24.79
CA SER A 239 -0.75 -22.85 -23.42
C SER A 239 0.15 -23.77 -22.60
N ALA A 240 0.60 -24.88 -23.17
CA ALA A 240 1.47 -25.84 -22.50
C ALA A 240 2.87 -25.27 -22.19
N LYS A 241 3.43 -24.48 -23.12
CA LYS A 241 4.74 -23.84 -22.93
C LYS A 241 4.69 -22.75 -21.87
N VAL A 242 3.63 -21.91 -21.88
CA VAL A 242 3.42 -20.87 -20.86
C VAL A 242 3.19 -21.50 -19.48
N ALA A 243 2.41 -22.59 -19.40
CA ALA A 243 2.19 -23.31 -18.16
C ALA A 243 3.50 -23.90 -17.61
N ALA A 244 4.31 -24.55 -18.46
CA ALA A 244 5.60 -25.07 -18.06
C ALA A 244 6.54 -23.96 -17.55
N ARG A 245 6.61 -22.82 -18.24
CA ARG A 245 7.42 -21.67 -17.80
C ARG A 245 6.98 -21.13 -16.45
N LEU A 246 5.68 -20.92 -16.22
CA LEU A 246 5.15 -20.46 -14.95
C LEU A 246 5.43 -21.45 -13.81
N LYS A 247 5.35 -22.77 -14.08
CA LYS A 247 5.70 -23.80 -13.12
C LYS A 247 7.19 -23.79 -12.75
N VAL A 248 8.08 -23.62 -13.73
CA VAL A 248 9.52 -23.46 -13.46
C VAL A 248 9.77 -22.25 -12.57
N MET A 249 9.21 -21.09 -12.94
CA MET A 249 9.37 -19.86 -12.17
C MET A 249 8.85 -19.98 -10.74
N SER A 250 7.83 -20.80 -10.51
CA SER A 250 7.22 -21.03 -9.20
C SER A 250 7.70 -22.30 -8.47
N ARG A 251 8.72 -22.98 -9.00
CA ARG A 251 9.29 -24.24 -8.48
C ARG A 251 8.26 -25.36 -8.31
N LEU A 252 7.32 -25.44 -9.25
CA LEU A 252 6.31 -26.49 -9.29
C LEU A 252 6.76 -27.67 -10.18
N ASP A 253 6.19 -28.85 -9.94
CA ASP A 253 6.46 -30.02 -10.76
C ASP A 253 5.83 -29.87 -12.16
N ILE A 254 6.69 -29.80 -13.19
CA ILE A 254 6.28 -29.64 -14.59
C ILE A 254 5.66 -30.93 -15.15
N ALA A 255 6.11 -32.07 -14.67
CA ALA A 255 5.65 -33.37 -15.14
C ALA A 255 4.24 -33.69 -14.63
N GLU A 256 3.90 -33.26 -13.41
CA GLU A 256 2.58 -33.48 -12.83
C GLU A 256 1.57 -32.45 -13.33
N ARG A 257 0.56 -32.87 -14.07
CA ARG A 257 -0.47 -32.00 -14.70
C ARG A 257 -1.89 -32.42 -14.33
N ARG A 258 -2.06 -33.38 -13.43
CA ARG A 258 -3.35 -34.01 -13.09
C ARG A 258 -3.92 -33.49 -11.78
N ILE A 259 -3.11 -32.84 -10.96
CA ILE A 259 -3.50 -32.30 -9.65
C ILE A 259 -3.17 -30.82 -9.56
N PRO A 260 -3.92 -30.03 -8.76
CA PRO A 260 -3.58 -28.65 -8.45
C PRO A 260 -2.25 -28.55 -7.70
N GLN A 261 -1.50 -27.48 -7.98
CA GLN A 261 -0.25 -27.17 -7.30
C GLN A 261 -0.24 -25.70 -6.89
N ASP A 262 0.40 -25.38 -5.75
CA ASP A 262 0.61 -24.03 -5.23
C ASP A 262 2.09 -23.72 -5.16
N GLY A 263 2.48 -22.51 -5.62
CA GLY A 263 3.87 -22.04 -5.62
C GLY A 263 3.96 -20.53 -5.50
N ARG A 264 5.19 -20.04 -5.53
CA ARG A 264 5.50 -18.60 -5.43
C ARG A 264 6.54 -18.20 -6.46
N ILE A 265 6.39 -17.01 -7.02
CA ILE A 265 7.38 -16.35 -7.86
C ILE A 265 7.75 -15.05 -7.18
N LYS A 266 9.05 -14.76 -7.07
CA LYS A 266 9.56 -13.47 -6.64
C LYS A 266 10.20 -12.77 -7.83
N MET A 267 9.64 -11.63 -8.23
CA MET A 267 10.14 -10.81 -9.33
C MET A 267 10.77 -9.55 -8.78
N ARG A 268 12.06 -9.35 -9.01
CA ARG A 268 12.80 -8.14 -8.65
C ARG A 268 12.68 -7.13 -9.78
N LEU A 269 12.07 -5.99 -9.49
CA LEU A 269 11.92 -4.86 -10.41
C LEU A 269 13.09 -3.88 -10.31
N SER A 270 13.62 -3.71 -9.10
CA SER A 270 14.80 -2.90 -8.81
C SER A 270 15.54 -3.47 -7.60
N LYS A 271 16.70 -2.89 -7.22
CA LYS A 271 17.47 -3.32 -6.04
C LYS A 271 16.65 -3.29 -4.74
N ASN A 272 15.64 -2.40 -4.66
CA ASN A 272 14.84 -2.16 -3.46
C ASN A 272 13.37 -2.57 -3.63
N ARG A 273 12.92 -2.99 -4.83
CA ARG A 273 11.53 -3.34 -5.10
C ARG A 273 11.42 -4.73 -5.68
N ALA A 274 10.74 -5.60 -4.97
CA ALA A 274 10.37 -6.93 -5.41
C ALA A 274 8.86 -7.12 -5.24
N ILE A 275 8.24 -7.81 -6.18
CA ILE A 275 6.84 -8.20 -6.14
C ILE A 275 6.77 -9.72 -6.04
N ASP A 276 6.02 -10.22 -5.08
CA ASP A 276 5.76 -11.63 -4.93
C ASP A 276 4.46 -12.01 -5.64
N PHE A 277 4.45 -13.19 -6.28
CA PHE A 277 3.25 -13.75 -6.88
C PHE A 277 2.97 -15.11 -6.23
N ARG A 278 1.75 -15.29 -5.77
CA ARG A 278 1.23 -16.61 -5.41
C ARG A 278 0.62 -17.24 -6.64
N VAL A 279 1.13 -18.42 -7.01
CA VAL A 279 0.74 -19.14 -8.21
C VAL A 279 -0.05 -20.38 -7.82
N ASN A 280 -1.23 -20.55 -8.40
CA ASN A 280 -2.03 -21.75 -8.28
C ASN A 280 -2.30 -22.32 -9.67
N THR A 281 -2.09 -23.62 -9.84
CA THR A 281 -2.42 -24.36 -11.06
C THR A 281 -3.61 -25.27 -10.81
N CYS A 282 -4.48 -25.37 -11.80
CA CYS A 282 -5.63 -26.28 -11.75
C CYS A 282 -5.83 -26.96 -13.11
N PRO A 283 -5.83 -28.31 -13.16
CA PRO A 283 -6.14 -29.04 -14.38
C PRO A 283 -7.54 -28.73 -14.90
N THR A 284 -7.65 -28.48 -16.20
CA THR A 284 -8.92 -28.31 -16.90
C THR A 284 -8.99 -29.23 -18.13
N LEU A 285 -10.12 -29.28 -18.82
CA LEU A 285 -10.32 -30.13 -20.00
C LEU A 285 -9.31 -29.84 -21.13
N PHE A 286 -8.83 -28.60 -21.24
CA PHE A 286 -7.97 -28.16 -22.35
C PHE A 286 -6.55 -27.77 -21.91
N GLY A 287 -6.15 -28.15 -20.72
CA GLY A 287 -4.85 -27.88 -20.14
C GLY A 287 -4.93 -27.31 -18.72
N GLU A 288 -3.81 -26.84 -18.18
CA GLU A 288 -3.77 -26.26 -16.84
C GLU A 288 -4.15 -24.79 -16.88
N LYS A 289 -5.20 -24.44 -16.14
CA LYS A 289 -5.48 -23.04 -15.79
C LYS A 289 -4.53 -22.60 -14.70
N ILE A 290 -3.90 -21.44 -14.88
CA ILE A 290 -2.99 -20.87 -13.88
C ILE A 290 -3.50 -19.49 -13.47
N VAL A 291 -3.45 -19.24 -12.17
CA VAL A 291 -3.77 -17.93 -11.59
C VAL A 291 -2.57 -17.46 -10.79
N CYS A 292 -2.06 -16.28 -11.14
CA CYS A 292 -0.98 -15.61 -10.40
C CYS A 292 -1.57 -14.41 -9.66
N ARG A 293 -1.60 -14.45 -8.32
CA ARG A 293 -2.01 -13.32 -7.48
C ARG A 293 -0.82 -12.47 -7.13
N LEU A 294 -0.91 -11.17 -7.38
CA LEU A 294 0.11 -10.20 -7.01
C LEU A 294 0.01 -9.89 -5.52
N LEU A 295 1.15 -9.94 -4.82
CA LEU A 295 1.30 -9.56 -3.43
C LEU A 295 2.22 -8.34 -3.38
N ASP A 296 1.62 -7.15 -3.37
CA ASP A 296 2.37 -5.88 -3.32
C ASP A 296 2.55 -5.46 -1.85
N PRO A 297 3.79 -5.44 -1.32
CA PRO A 297 4.05 -5.04 0.06
C PRO A 297 3.59 -3.61 0.40
N SER A 298 3.51 -2.72 -0.59
CA SER A 298 3.07 -1.34 -0.39
C SER A 298 1.61 -1.24 0.09
N SER A 299 0.79 -2.23 -0.24
CA SER A 299 -0.61 -2.26 0.21
C SER A 299 -0.79 -2.41 1.73
N ALA A 300 0.19 -3.00 2.43
CA ALA A 300 0.19 -3.10 3.90
C ALA A 300 0.60 -1.79 4.60
N GLN A 301 1.22 -0.87 3.87
CA GLN A 301 1.70 0.41 4.40
C GLN A 301 0.69 1.55 4.21
N LEU A 302 -0.50 1.24 3.69
CA LEU A 302 -1.56 2.24 3.53
C LEU A 302 -1.97 2.78 4.90
N GLY A 303 -1.87 4.10 5.08
CA GLY A 303 -2.39 4.77 6.25
C GLY A 303 -3.91 4.67 6.34
N ILE A 304 -4.47 4.80 7.54
CA ILE A 304 -5.92 4.69 7.78
C ILE A 304 -6.74 5.67 6.93
N ASP A 305 -6.18 6.85 6.62
CA ASP A 305 -6.82 7.88 5.80
C ASP A 305 -7.02 7.44 4.33
N ALA A 306 -6.15 6.57 3.83
CA ALA A 306 -6.25 6.06 2.47
C ALA A 306 -7.33 4.98 2.29
N LEU A 307 -7.82 4.37 3.36
CA LEU A 307 -8.80 3.29 3.31
C LEU A 307 -10.21 3.78 2.96
N GLY A 308 -10.52 5.04 3.27
CA GLY A 308 -11.81 5.67 2.97
C GLY A 308 -12.84 5.59 4.10
N TYR A 309 -12.40 5.41 5.35
CA TYR A 309 -13.27 5.57 6.52
C TYR A 309 -13.85 6.98 6.57
N GLU A 310 -15.06 7.10 7.06
CA GLU A 310 -15.63 8.37 7.51
C GLU A 310 -14.96 8.77 8.83
N GLU A 311 -14.88 10.07 9.13
CA GLU A 311 -14.09 10.54 10.28
C GLU A 311 -14.58 9.92 11.61
N GLU A 312 -15.90 9.83 11.79
CA GLU A 312 -16.47 9.19 12.98
C GLU A 312 -16.12 7.69 13.08
N GLN A 313 -16.16 6.99 11.92
CA GLN A 313 -15.79 5.57 11.84
C GLN A 313 -14.30 5.36 12.12
N LYS A 314 -13.45 6.23 11.59
CA LYS A 314 -12.01 6.21 11.83
C LYS A 314 -11.70 6.41 13.31
N GLN A 315 -12.32 7.39 13.95
CA GLN A 315 -12.13 7.66 15.37
C GLN A 315 -12.56 6.48 16.25
N LEU A 316 -13.72 5.87 15.97
CA LEU A 316 -14.16 4.66 16.65
C LEU A 316 -13.14 3.51 16.50
N TYR A 317 -12.60 3.31 15.32
CA TYR A 317 -11.59 2.26 15.10
C TYR A 317 -10.32 2.55 15.89
N LEU A 318 -9.79 3.78 15.84
CA LEU A 318 -8.59 4.19 16.58
C LEU A 318 -8.79 4.10 18.10
N GLU A 319 -9.96 4.48 18.59
CA GLU A 319 -10.32 4.33 20.01
C GLU A 319 -10.27 2.86 20.44
N GLN A 320 -10.86 1.96 19.66
CA GLN A 320 -10.86 0.54 19.98
C GLN A 320 -9.47 -0.10 19.88
N LEU A 321 -8.63 0.35 18.91
CA LEU A 321 -7.23 -0.07 18.81
C LEU A 321 -6.39 0.38 20.00
N SER A 322 -6.76 1.49 20.66
CA SER A 322 -6.02 2.00 21.83
C SER A 322 -6.35 1.23 23.13
N LYS A 323 -7.37 0.40 23.13
CA LYS A 323 -7.76 -0.40 24.31
C LYS A 323 -6.72 -1.49 24.57
N PRO A 324 -6.44 -1.79 25.85
CA PRO A 324 -5.45 -2.82 26.20
C PRO A 324 -5.94 -4.24 25.91
N TYR A 325 -7.25 -4.47 25.83
CA TYR A 325 -7.85 -5.78 25.57
C TYR A 325 -9.20 -5.65 24.89
N GLY A 326 -9.68 -6.74 24.36
CA GLY A 326 -10.94 -6.84 23.63
C GLY A 326 -10.75 -7.49 22.26
N MET A 327 -11.82 -7.61 21.49
CA MET A 327 -11.79 -8.24 20.18
C MET A 327 -12.39 -7.32 19.12
N ILE A 328 -11.61 -7.05 18.08
CA ILE A 328 -12.03 -6.31 16.88
C ILE A 328 -12.18 -7.30 15.73
N LEU A 329 -13.34 -7.30 15.09
CA LEU A 329 -13.65 -8.18 13.97
C LEU A 329 -13.82 -7.38 12.69
N VAL A 330 -13.08 -7.74 11.64
CA VAL A 330 -13.27 -7.20 10.31
C VAL A 330 -13.95 -8.25 9.44
N THR A 331 -15.08 -7.92 8.86
CA THR A 331 -15.91 -8.88 8.12
C THR A 331 -16.22 -8.41 6.70
N GLY A 332 -16.56 -9.35 5.84
CA GLY A 332 -16.88 -9.11 4.44
C GLY A 332 -16.48 -10.29 3.54
N PRO A 333 -16.88 -10.28 2.26
CA PRO A 333 -16.51 -11.32 1.32
C PRO A 333 -15.01 -11.31 0.99
N THR A 334 -14.56 -12.31 0.27
CA THR A 334 -13.20 -12.35 -0.28
C THR A 334 -12.98 -11.14 -1.21
N GLY A 335 -11.84 -10.47 -1.06
CA GLY A 335 -11.49 -9.28 -1.84
C GLY A 335 -12.12 -7.98 -1.35
N SER A 336 -12.77 -7.96 -0.17
CA SER A 336 -13.30 -6.71 0.42
C SER A 336 -12.23 -5.84 1.10
N GLY A 337 -10.97 -6.28 1.16
CA GLY A 337 -9.85 -5.52 1.74
C GLY A 337 -9.63 -5.75 3.24
N LYS A 338 -10.19 -6.80 3.84
CA LYS A 338 -10.05 -7.11 5.28
C LYS A 338 -8.60 -7.14 5.76
N THR A 339 -7.74 -7.83 5.02
CA THR A 339 -6.31 -7.96 5.33
C THR A 339 -5.62 -6.59 5.42
N VAL A 340 -5.93 -5.69 4.48
CA VAL A 340 -5.38 -4.34 4.47
C VAL A 340 -5.83 -3.54 5.69
N SER A 341 -7.13 -3.61 6.05
CA SER A 341 -7.65 -2.94 7.25
C SER A 341 -7.02 -3.48 8.54
N LEU A 342 -6.82 -4.81 8.64
CA LEU A 342 -6.12 -5.42 9.78
C LEU A 342 -4.65 -4.99 9.84
N TYR A 343 -3.93 -5.04 8.72
CA TYR A 343 -2.52 -4.64 8.68
C TYR A 343 -2.34 -3.15 8.96
N THR A 344 -3.27 -2.29 8.52
CA THR A 344 -3.28 -0.88 8.91
C THR A 344 -3.43 -0.72 10.43
N GLY A 345 -4.34 -1.47 11.04
CA GLY A 345 -4.48 -1.50 12.51
C GLY A 345 -3.22 -2.01 13.21
N LEU A 346 -2.63 -3.11 12.72
CA LEU A 346 -1.38 -3.65 13.25
C LEU A 346 -0.21 -2.66 13.12
N ASN A 347 -0.08 -1.96 12.00
CA ASN A 347 0.97 -0.96 11.82
C ASN A 347 0.84 0.22 12.78
N ILE A 348 -0.39 0.64 13.11
CA ILE A 348 -0.64 1.67 14.12
C ILE A 348 -0.20 1.18 15.52
N LEU A 349 -0.39 -0.11 15.80
CA LEU A 349 -0.05 -0.74 17.07
C LEU A 349 1.43 -1.14 17.17
N ASN A 350 2.14 -1.23 16.06
CA ASN A 350 3.49 -1.77 15.97
C ASN A 350 4.55 -0.77 16.47
N THR A 351 4.66 -0.71 17.77
CA THR A 351 5.64 0.10 18.50
C THR A 351 6.64 -0.81 19.23
N ALA A 352 7.80 -0.30 19.61
CA ALA A 352 8.88 -1.10 20.19
C ALA A 352 8.53 -1.72 21.57
N ASP A 353 7.52 -1.21 22.23
CA ASP A 353 7.03 -1.62 23.55
C ASP A 353 5.89 -2.64 23.50
N ARG A 354 5.48 -3.08 22.28
CA ARG A 354 4.37 -4.03 22.09
C ARG A 354 4.82 -5.32 21.42
N ASN A 355 4.43 -6.44 22.00
CA ASN A 355 4.61 -7.76 21.42
C ASN A 355 3.38 -8.15 20.59
N ILE A 356 3.53 -8.16 19.27
CA ILE A 356 2.47 -8.48 18.32
C ILE A 356 2.75 -9.84 17.67
N SER A 357 1.77 -10.74 17.74
CA SER A 357 1.85 -12.07 17.12
C SER A 357 0.66 -12.32 16.19
N THR A 358 0.91 -12.84 14.99
CA THR A 358 -0.14 -13.16 14.02
C THR A 358 -0.11 -14.62 13.59
N ALA A 359 -1.28 -15.22 13.39
CA ALA A 359 -1.43 -16.53 12.76
C ALA A 359 -2.22 -16.36 11.44
N GLU A 360 -1.65 -16.79 10.31
CA GLU A 360 -2.17 -16.51 8.97
C GLU A 360 -2.08 -17.73 8.06
N ASP A 361 -2.91 -17.82 7.01
CA ASP A 361 -3.00 -18.97 6.09
C ASP A 361 -2.91 -18.57 4.60
N PRO A 362 -1.71 -18.26 4.08
CA PRO A 362 -0.51 -17.81 4.79
C PRO A 362 -0.48 -16.29 5.01
N ALA A 363 0.58 -15.77 5.66
CA ALA A 363 0.87 -14.33 5.68
C ALA A 363 1.04 -13.81 4.24
N GLU A 364 0.26 -12.78 3.91
CA GLU A 364 0.29 -12.20 2.56
C GLU A 364 1.49 -11.27 2.37
N ILE A 365 1.86 -10.53 3.42
CA ILE A 365 2.90 -9.52 3.40
C ILE A 365 3.72 -9.64 4.68
N ASN A 366 5.04 -9.60 4.56
CA ASN A 366 5.93 -9.55 5.72
C ASN A 366 5.96 -8.13 6.29
N VAL A 367 5.59 -8.00 7.57
CA VAL A 367 5.60 -6.73 8.30
C VAL A 367 6.71 -6.75 9.35
N PRO A 368 7.76 -5.92 9.20
CA PRO A 368 8.83 -5.84 10.20
C PRO A 368 8.29 -5.49 11.58
N GLY A 369 8.83 -6.11 12.63
CA GLY A 369 8.42 -5.87 14.01
C GLY A 369 7.23 -6.72 14.49
N ILE A 370 6.63 -7.55 13.63
CA ILE A 370 5.52 -8.45 13.97
C ILE A 370 5.96 -9.90 13.85
N ASN A 371 5.59 -10.73 14.83
CA ASN A 371 5.84 -12.17 14.83
C ASN A 371 4.75 -12.89 14.02
N GLN A 372 4.97 -13.08 12.71
CA GLN A 372 4.00 -13.68 11.81
C GLN A 372 4.21 -15.20 11.70
N VAL A 373 3.16 -15.97 11.97
CA VAL A 373 3.16 -17.43 11.89
C VAL A 373 2.28 -17.88 10.73
N ASN A 374 2.86 -18.59 9.78
CA ASN A 374 2.10 -19.31 8.76
C ASN A 374 1.57 -20.61 9.32
N VAL A 375 0.24 -20.77 9.34
CA VAL A 375 -0.36 -22.06 9.74
C VAL A 375 -0.01 -23.15 8.72
N ASN A 376 0.22 -24.36 9.23
CA ASN A 376 0.50 -25.53 8.40
C ASN A 376 -0.23 -26.76 8.98
N PRO A 377 -1.47 -27.00 8.56
CA PRO A 377 -2.26 -28.14 9.06
C PRO A 377 -1.61 -29.50 8.86
N LYS A 378 -0.76 -29.64 7.84
CA LYS A 378 -0.07 -30.93 7.54
C LYS A 378 0.85 -31.38 8.69
N VAL A 379 1.42 -30.44 9.42
CA VAL A 379 2.29 -30.72 10.58
C VAL A 379 1.58 -30.44 11.91
N GLY A 380 0.27 -30.17 11.90
CA GLY A 380 -0.52 -29.88 13.10
C GLY A 380 -0.44 -28.43 13.60
N LEU A 381 0.21 -27.51 12.87
CA LEU A 381 0.23 -26.09 13.19
C LEU A 381 -1.06 -25.42 12.65
N THR A 382 -2.13 -25.53 13.42
CA THR A 382 -3.44 -24.90 13.13
C THR A 382 -3.55 -23.52 13.76
N PHE A 383 -4.59 -22.74 13.42
CA PHE A 383 -4.89 -21.47 14.09
C PHE A 383 -5.02 -21.66 15.61
N ALA A 384 -5.77 -22.67 16.05
CA ALA A 384 -5.95 -23.00 17.47
C ALA A 384 -4.63 -23.33 18.17
N SER A 385 -3.74 -24.11 17.53
CA SER A 385 -2.44 -24.47 18.10
C SER A 385 -1.50 -23.27 18.20
N ALA A 386 -1.49 -22.41 17.18
CA ALA A 386 -0.73 -21.17 17.18
C ALA A 386 -1.18 -20.21 18.30
N LEU A 387 -2.50 -19.99 18.43
CA LEU A 387 -3.07 -19.17 19.50
C LEU A 387 -2.69 -19.67 20.91
N ARG A 388 -2.77 -21.00 21.14
CA ARG A 388 -2.32 -21.57 22.43
C ARG A 388 -0.84 -21.33 22.70
N ALA A 389 -0.02 -21.28 21.66
CA ALA A 389 1.41 -20.96 21.80
C ALA A 389 1.58 -19.47 22.14
N PHE A 390 0.88 -18.58 21.45
CA PHE A 390 0.95 -17.12 21.68
C PHE A 390 0.63 -16.77 23.14
N LEU A 391 -0.43 -17.34 23.71
CA LEU A 391 -0.81 -17.11 25.11
C LEU A 391 0.27 -17.47 26.15
N ARG A 392 1.37 -18.10 25.73
CA ARG A 392 2.54 -18.40 26.57
C ARG A 392 3.79 -17.62 26.18
N GLN A 393 3.66 -16.66 25.26
CA GLN A 393 4.76 -15.84 24.73
C GLN A 393 4.58 -14.35 25.04
N ASP A 394 3.75 -14.03 26.04
CA ASP A 394 3.51 -12.68 26.55
C ASP A 394 3.13 -11.67 25.42
N PRO A 395 2.09 -11.95 24.63
CA PRO A 395 1.65 -11.05 23.59
C PRO A 395 0.77 -9.93 24.15
N ASP A 396 0.91 -8.70 23.64
CA ASP A 396 -0.03 -7.61 23.86
C ASP A 396 -1.16 -7.66 22.85
N VAL A 397 -0.81 -7.95 21.60
CA VAL A 397 -1.73 -7.96 20.45
C VAL A 397 -1.63 -9.29 19.70
N ILE A 398 -2.77 -9.89 19.46
CA ILE A 398 -2.88 -11.13 18.70
C ILE A 398 -3.75 -10.89 17.47
N MET A 399 -3.26 -11.26 16.27
CA MET A 399 -4.10 -11.29 15.08
C MET A 399 -4.30 -12.73 14.61
N VAL A 400 -5.53 -13.11 14.37
CA VAL A 400 -5.93 -14.39 13.76
C VAL A 400 -6.49 -14.08 12.39
N GLY A 401 -5.85 -14.58 11.35
CA GLY A 401 -6.21 -14.28 9.97
C GLY A 401 -7.71 -14.48 9.72
N GLU A 402 -8.27 -15.57 10.20
CA GLU A 402 -9.72 -15.81 10.19
C GLU A 402 -10.16 -16.80 11.27
N VAL A 403 -11.42 -16.69 11.70
CA VAL A 403 -12.09 -17.65 12.59
C VAL A 403 -13.03 -18.52 11.75
N ARG A 404 -12.69 -19.82 11.62
CA ARG A 404 -13.47 -20.79 10.83
C ARG A 404 -14.26 -21.79 11.67
N ASP A 405 -13.81 -22.03 12.89
CA ASP A 405 -14.31 -23.09 13.77
C ASP A 405 -14.47 -22.61 15.21
N LEU A 406 -15.25 -23.36 16.00
CA LEU A 406 -15.54 -23.07 17.38
C LEU A 406 -14.27 -23.04 18.25
N GLU A 407 -13.34 -23.96 18.03
CA GLU A 407 -12.13 -24.08 18.84
C GLU A 407 -11.28 -22.79 18.72
N THR A 408 -11.04 -22.32 17.50
CA THR A 408 -10.33 -21.06 17.23
C THR A 408 -11.07 -19.87 17.84
N ALA A 409 -12.42 -19.82 17.69
CA ALA A 409 -13.24 -18.76 18.25
C ALA A 409 -13.13 -18.69 19.77
N GLU A 410 -13.26 -19.82 20.48
CA GLU A 410 -13.20 -19.87 21.94
C GLU A 410 -11.84 -19.43 22.49
N ILE A 411 -10.72 -19.85 21.82
CA ILE A 411 -9.39 -19.45 22.27
C ILE A 411 -9.17 -17.95 22.02
N ALA A 412 -9.58 -17.41 20.88
CA ALA A 412 -9.47 -16.00 20.55
C ALA A 412 -10.29 -15.11 21.52
N ILE A 413 -11.52 -15.51 21.81
CA ILE A 413 -12.38 -14.83 22.78
C ILE A 413 -11.79 -14.89 24.19
N LYS A 414 -11.26 -16.06 24.59
CA LYS A 414 -10.60 -16.20 25.89
C LYS A 414 -9.36 -15.30 25.98
N ALA A 415 -8.57 -15.17 24.93
CA ALA A 415 -7.46 -14.24 24.87
C ALA A 415 -7.93 -12.79 25.10
N ALA A 416 -9.01 -12.38 24.41
CA ALA A 416 -9.60 -11.06 24.56
C ALA A 416 -10.11 -10.79 25.99
N GLN A 417 -10.64 -11.81 26.67
CA GLN A 417 -11.11 -11.71 28.08
C GLN A 417 -9.98 -11.67 29.11
N THR A 418 -8.80 -12.19 28.72
CA THR A 418 -7.65 -12.32 29.65
C THR A 418 -6.58 -11.25 29.46
N GLY A 419 -6.91 -10.13 28.83
CA GLY A 419 -6.04 -8.95 28.81
C GLY A 419 -5.33 -8.68 27.48
N HIS A 420 -5.69 -9.37 26.38
CA HIS A 420 -5.05 -9.19 25.08
C HIS A 420 -5.98 -8.47 24.09
N LEU A 421 -5.43 -7.63 23.24
CA LEU A 421 -6.16 -7.08 22.10
C LEU A 421 -6.12 -8.09 20.95
N VAL A 422 -7.29 -8.58 20.54
CA VAL A 422 -7.42 -9.60 19.49
C VAL A 422 -8.04 -8.98 18.24
N LEU A 423 -7.38 -9.14 17.09
CA LEU A 423 -7.90 -8.76 15.79
C LEU A 423 -8.17 -10.02 14.97
N SER A 424 -9.32 -10.10 14.28
CA SER A 424 -9.60 -11.25 13.43
C SER A 424 -10.59 -10.93 12.31
N THR A 425 -10.82 -11.91 11.42
CA THR A 425 -11.83 -11.80 10.37
C THR A 425 -12.87 -12.91 10.44
N LEU A 426 -14.04 -12.57 9.90
CA LEU A 426 -15.13 -13.49 9.59
C LEU A 426 -15.66 -13.22 8.17
N HIS A 427 -16.34 -14.21 7.59
CA HIS A 427 -16.99 -14.09 6.29
C HIS A 427 -18.50 -13.91 6.49
N THR A 428 -18.94 -12.69 6.83
CA THR A 428 -20.34 -12.32 6.92
C THR A 428 -20.60 -11.05 6.10
N ASN A 429 -21.85 -10.78 5.75
CA ASN A 429 -22.21 -9.70 4.85
C ASN A 429 -22.31 -8.34 5.53
N ASP A 430 -22.65 -8.31 6.81
CA ASP A 430 -22.80 -7.11 7.63
C ASP A 430 -22.34 -7.35 9.08
N ALA A 431 -22.26 -6.27 9.85
CA ALA A 431 -21.80 -6.33 11.22
C ALA A 431 -22.77 -7.07 12.17
N PRO A 432 -24.11 -6.87 12.12
CA PRO A 432 -25.05 -7.63 12.94
C PRO A 432 -24.99 -9.13 12.71
N LYS A 433 -24.92 -9.60 11.45
CA LYS A 433 -24.79 -11.02 11.13
C LYS A 433 -23.49 -11.65 11.63
N THR A 434 -22.47 -10.85 11.90
CA THR A 434 -21.22 -11.36 12.48
C THR A 434 -21.42 -11.89 13.90
N LEU A 435 -22.21 -11.20 14.71
CA LEU A 435 -22.52 -11.63 16.08
C LEU A 435 -23.36 -12.92 16.10
N THR A 436 -24.41 -12.98 15.28
CA THR A 436 -25.22 -14.20 15.16
C THR A 436 -24.40 -15.37 14.60
N ARG A 437 -23.48 -15.12 13.68
CA ARG A 437 -22.57 -16.15 13.16
C ARG A 437 -21.69 -16.77 14.25
N LEU A 438 -21.17 -15.99 15.18
CA LEU A 438 -20.42 -16.52 16.32
C LEU A 438 -21.30 -17.39 17.22
N VAL A 439 -22.56 -16.99 17.45
CA VAL A 439 -23.54 -17.81 18.19
C VAL A 439 -23.83 -19.12 17.46
N ASP A 440 -24.05 -19.07 16.14
CA ASP A 440 -24.29 -20.24 15.29
C ASP A 440 -23.10 -21.21 15.27
N MET A 441 -21.88 -20.69 15.41
CA MET A 441 -20.67 -21.52 15.56
C MET A 441 -20.59 -22.21 16.92
N GLY A 442 -21.46 -21.87 17.89
CA GLY A 442 -21.52 -22.45 19.21
C GLY A 442 -20.87 -21.62 20.32
N VAL A 443 -20.37 -20.41 20.00
CA VAL A 443 -19.81 -19.51 21.01
C VAL A 443 -20.92 -19.04 21.97
N LYS A 444 -20.64 -19.04 23.24
CA LYS A 444 -21.62 -18.63 24.27
C LYS A 444 -21.92 -17.12 24.17
N PRO A 445 -23.20 -16.70 24.17
CA PRO A 445 -23.61 -15.29 24.06
C PRO A 445 -22.91 -14.36 25.05
N TYR A 446 -22.75 -14.75 26.30
CA TYR A 446 -22.10 -13.95 27.33
C TYR A 446 -20.59 -13.72 27.00
N ALA A 447 -19.95 -14.71 26.39
CA ALA A 447 -18.54 -14.60 26.01
C ALA A 447 -18.36 -13.63 24.83
N ILE A 448 -19.29 -13.61 23.88
CA ILE A 448 -19.33 -12.65 22.79
C ILE A 448 -19.53 -11.23 23.35
N ALA A 449 -20.58 -11.03 24.15
CA ALA A 449 -20.92 -9.71 24.68
C ALA A 449 -19.82 -9.10 25.57
N SER A 450 -19.02 -9.92 26.25
CA SER A 450 -17.94 -9.44 27.12
C SER A 450 -16.58 -9.26 26.44
N SER A 451 -16.41 -9.76 25.22
CA SER A 451 -15.09 -9.73 24.55
C SER A 451 -15.06 -8.95 23.23
N VAL A 452 -16.12 -9.05 22.43
CA VAL A 452 -16.17 -8.33 21.13
C VAL A 452 -16.49 -6.87 21.38
N SER A 453 -15.58 -5.99 21.01
CA SER A 453 -15.70 -4.55 21.25
C SER A 453 -16.11 -3.77 19.98
N LEU A 454 -15.70 -4.23 18.80
CA LEU A 454 -15.98 -3.57 17.53
C LEU A 454 -16.12 -4.58 16.40
N ILE A 455 -17.07 -4.33 15.52
CA ILE A 455 -17.21 -5.07 14.26
C ILE A 455 -17.19 -4.08 13.10
N ILE A 456 -16.35 -4.36 12.10
CA ILE A 456 -16.20 -3.56 10.90
C ILE A 456 -16.60 -4.42 9.71
N ALA A 457 -17.82 -4.24 9.19
CA ALA A 457 -18.18 -4.83 7.92
C ALA A 457 -17.69 -3.94 6.78
N GLN A 458 -17.13 -4.56 5.75
CA GLN A 458 -16.39 -3.87 4.71
C GLN A 458 -16.69 -4.41 3.30
N ARG A 459 -16.79 -3.48 2.34
CA ARG A 459 -16.79 -3.73 0.90
C ARG A 459 -15.82 -2.76 0.23
N LEU A 460 -15.41 -3.08 -1.00
CA LEU A 460 -14.64 -2.17 -1.85
C LEU A 460 -15.50 -1.77 -3.05
N ALA A 461 -15.64 -0.46 -3.25
CA ALA A 461 -16.21 0.16 -4.44
C ALA A 461 -15.11 0.74 -5.33
N ARG A 462 -15.28 0.70 -6.65
CA ARG A 462 -14.36 1.34 -7.59
C ARG A 462 -14.52 2.86 -7.53
N LYS A 463 -13.41 3.57 -7.55
CA LYS A 463 -13.42 5.04 -7.63
C LYS A 463 -13.65 5.48 -9.07
N LEU A 464 -14.48 6.49 -9.25
CA LEU A 464 -14.58 7.16 -10.54
C LEU A 464 -13.23 7.77 -10.95
N CYS A 465 -12.95 7.72 -12.23
CA CYS A 465 -11.76 8.36 -12.79
C CYS A 465 -11.96 9.88 -12.79
N ASP A 466 -11.10 10.62 -12.11
CA ASP A 466 -11.20 12.08 -12.00
C ASP A 466 -11.09 12.80 -13.35
N ASN A 467 -10.40 12.18 -14.34
CA ASN A 467 -10.22 12.77 -15.67
C ASN A 467 -11.47 12.66 -16.57
N CYS A 468 -12.37 11.72 -16.30
CA CYS A 468 -13.47 11.44 -17.25
C CYS A 468 -14.82 11.21 -16.60
N LYS A 469 -14.95 11.38 -15.27
CA LYS A 469 -16.28 11.36 -14.65
C LYS A 469 -17.10 12.55 -15.12
N GLU A 470 -18.37 12.32 -15.41
CA GLU A 470 -19.31 13.36 -15.84
C GLU A 470 -20.52 13.41 -14.91
N PRO A 471 -21.03 14.60 -14.59
CA PRO A 471 -22.25 14.71 -13.82
C PRO A 471 -23.43 14.15 -14.61
N VAL A 472 -24.35 13.50 -13.92
CA VAL A 472 -25.59 12.98 -14.49
C VAL A 472 -26.78 13.53 -13.70
N ASP A 473 -27.80 13.95 -14.43
CA ASP A 473 -29.06 14.40 -13.82
C ASP A 473 -29.90 13.17 -13.46
N VAL A 474 -30.14 12.98 -12.16
CA VAL A 474 -30.95 11.88 -11.64
C VAL A 474 -32.20 12.49 -10.98
N PRO A 475 -33.43 12.05 -11.37
CA PRO A 475 -34.64 12.56 -10.77
C PRO A 475 -34.69 12.39 -9.25
N ALA A 476 -35.22 13.38 -8.53
CA ALA A 476 -35.34 13.37 -7.07
C ALA A 476 -36.02 12.09 -6.54
N GLU A 477 -37.08 11.64 -7.18
CA GLU A 477 -37.79 10.39 -6.83
C GLU A 477 -36.87 9.15 -6.91
N ALA A 478 -35.95 9.11 -7.88
CA ALA A 478 -35.00 8.02 -8.02
C ALA A 478 -33.95 8.07 -6.90
N LEU A 479 -33.44 9.25 -6.56
CA LEU A 479 -32.51 9.44 -5.46
C LEU A 479 -33.12 9.02 -4.11
N LEU A 480 -34.37 9.36 -3.86
CA LEU A 480 -35.11 8.93 -2.66
C LEU A 480 -35.27 7.40 -2.60
N LYS A 481 -35.59 6.76 -3.72
CA LYS A 481 -35.67 5.29 -3.81
C LYS A 481 -34.33 4.59 -3.55
N GLU A 482 -33.24 5.23 -3.94
CA GLU A 482 -31.89 4.73 -3.68
C GLU A 482 -31.46 4.87 -2.21
N GLY A 483 -32.20 5.66 -1.41
CA GLY A 483 -31.99 5.81 0.04
C GLY A 483 -31.31 7.11 0.46
N PHE A 484 -31.23 8.12 -0.40
CA PHE A 484 -30.84 9.48 0.02
C PHE A 484 -31.96 10.10 0.87
N ALA A 485 -31.58 10.90 1.86
CA ALA A 485 -32.54 11.61 2.69
C ALA A 485 -33.19 12.78 1.91
N GLU A 486 -34.48 13.07 2.16
CA GLU A 486 -35.19 14.20 1.54
C GLU A 486 -34.40 15.50 1.70
N THR A 487 -33.89 15.79 2.91
CA THR A 487 -33.08 16.99 3.19
C THR A 487 -31.78 17.06 2.38
N GLU A 488 -31.24 15.96 1.92
CA GLU A 488 -30.06 15.91 1.06
C GLU A 488 -30.44 16.17 -0.39
N VAL A 489 -31.53 15.55 -0.85
CA VAL A 489 -32.07 15.74 -2.20
C VAL A 489 -32.51 17.18 -2.42
N ASP A 490 -33.19 17.80 -1.46
CA ASP A 490 -33.64 19.21 -1.50
C ASP A 490 -32.47 20.21 -1.58
N ARG A 491 -31.31 19.86 -1.00
CA ARG A 491 -30.07 20.67 -1.08
C ARG A 491 -29.35 20.56 -2.42
N GLY A 492 -29.77 19.61 -3.25
CA GLY A 492 -29.13 19.28 -4.51
C GLY A 492 -27.94 18.33 -4.35
N ILE A 493 -28.03 17.15 -4.94
CA ILE A 493 -26.94 16.16 -5.00
C ILE A 493 -26.44 16.08 -6.43
N THR A 494 -25.14 16.26 -6.63
CA THR A 494 -24.51 15.99 -7.92
C THR A 494 -24.03 14.55 -7.94
N VAL A 495 -24.65 13.73 -8.78
CA VAL A 495 -24.23 12.34 -9.02
C VAL A 495 -23.35 12.29 -10.26
N TYR A 496 -22.30 11.47 -10.23
CA TYR A 496 -21.41 11.29 -11.36
C TYR A 496 -21.51 9.87 -11.92
N HIS A 497 -21.32 9.73 -13.23
CA HIS A 497 -21.20 8.45 -13.90
C HIS A 497 -19.82 8.25 -14.54
N ALA A 498 -19.50 6.99 -14.83
CA ALA A 498 -18.24 6.57 -15.45
C ALA A 498 -18.33 6.68 -16.97
N LYS A 499 -17.56 7.58 -17.62
CA LYS A 499 -17.51 7.71 -19.08
C LYS A 499 -16.49 6.76 -19.71
N GLY A 500 -15.27 6.75 -19.18
CA GLY A 500 -14.13 6.00 -19.72
C GLY A 500 -13.14 6.88 -20.50
N CYS A 501 -11.86 6.62 -20.30
CA CYS A 501 -10.76 7.27 -21.04
C CYS A 501 -9.53 6.34 -21.10
N SER A 502 -8.47 6.78 -21.79
CA SER A 502 -7.23 6.00 -21.93
C SER A 502 -6.47 5.77 -20.61
N GLN A 503 -6.75 6.54 -19.56
CA GLN A 503 -6.06 6.46 -18.26
C GLN A 503 -6.80 5.61 -17.21
N CYS A 504 -7.93 5.01 -17.55
CA CYS A 504 -8.79 4.27 -16.62
C CYS A 504 -9.36 3.00 -17.24
N ASN A 505 -9.95 2.15 -16.41
CA ASN A 505 -10.67 0.97 -16.87
C ASN A 505 -12.18 1.24 -16.82
N ALA A 506 -12.81 1.42 -17.99
CA ALA A 506 -14.25 1.69 -18.14
C ALA A 506 -14.75 2.82 -17.20
N GLY A 507 -13.98 3.91 -17.06
CA GLY A 507 -14.36 5.07 -16.25
C GLY A 507 -14.02 4.97 -14.75
N TYR A 508 -13.36 3.88 -14.32
CA TYR A 508 -12.95 3.68 -12.94
C TYR A 508 -11.44 3.52 -12.82
N LYS A 509 -10.87 4.03 -11.70
CA LYS A 509 -9.45 3.91 -11.37
C LYS A 509 -9.24 3.85 -9.86
N GLY A 510 -8.79 2.70 -9.37
CA GLY A 510 -8.59 2.45 -7.95
C GLY A 510 -9.89 2.12 -7.21
N ARG A 511 -9.77 1.88 -5.91
CA ARG A 511 -10.88 1.44 -5.03
C ARG A 511 -10.93 2.29 -3.77
N VAL A 512 -12.10 2.32 -3.14
CA VAL A 512 -12.35 2.94 -1.84
C VAL A 512 -13.17 1.98 -0.98
N GLY A 513 -12.87 1.94 0.32
CA GLY A 513 -13.65 1.19 1.28
C GLY A 513 -15.01 1.85 1.54
N ILE A 514 -16.03 1.03 1.69
CA ILE A 514 -17.30 1.38 2.31
C ILE A 514 -17.45 0.52 3.55
N PHE A 515 -17.86 1.12 4.65
CA PHE A 515 -17.77 0.52 5.97
C PHE A 515 -19.07 0.64 6.75
N GLN A 516 -19.39 -0.40 7.51
CA GLN A 516 -20.29 -0.36 8.64
C GLN A 516 -19.45 -0.63 9.88
N VAL A 517 -19.23 0.36 10.72
CA VAL A 517 -18.45 0.28 11.93
C VAL A 517 -19.40 0.27 13.12
N MET A 518 -19.54 -0.89 13.75
CA MET A 518 -20.52 -1.14 14.81
C MET A 518 -19.81 -1.46 16.13
N PRO A 519 -19.79 -0.55 17.09
CA PRO A 519 -19.36 -0.87 18.44
C PRO A 519 -20.37 -1.83 19.10
N VAL A 520 -19.88 -2.80 19.87
CA VAL A 520 -20.73 -3.69 20.65
C VAL A 520 -21.01 -3.02 21.98
N THR A 521 -22.13 -2.28 22.05
CA THR A 521 -22.59 -1.57 23.22
C THR A 521 -23.26 -2.52 24.25
N ASP A 522 -23.48 -2.07 25.47
CA ASP A 522 -24.22 -2.83 26.49
C ASP A 522 -25.64 -3.19 26.03
N ALA A 523 -26.27 -2.34 25.22
CA ALA A 523 -27.60 -2.60 24.69
C ALA A 523 -27.54 -3.74 23.63
N ILE A 524 -26.60 -3.70 22.71
CA ILE A 524 -26.35 -4.78 21.74
C ILE A 524 -25.97 -6.07 22.48
N GLY A 525 -25.12 -5.98 23.51
CA GLY A 525 -24.73 -7.11 24.34
C GLY A 525 -25.92 -7.79 25.04
N ARG A 526 -26.89 -7.03 25.53
CA ARG A 526 -28.13 -7.58 26.12
C ARG A 526 -28.97 -8.34 25.10
N ILE A 527 -29.15 -7.78 23.91
CA ILE A 527 -29.89 -8.44 22.83
C ILE A 527 -29.25 -9.80 22.49
N ILE A 528 -27.90 -9.85 22.41
CA ILE A 528 -27.19 -11.12 22.17
C ILE A 528 -27.41 -12.12 23.30
N MET A 529 -27.32 -11.68 24.55
CA MET A 529 -27.53 -12.55 25.74
C MET A 529 -28.95 -13.09 25.83
N GLU A 530 -29.93 -12.33 25.36
CA GLU A 530 -31.36 -12.71 25.33
C GLU A 530 -31.70 -13.59 24.09
N GLY A 531 -30.71 -13.91 23.25
CA GLY A 531 -30.93 -14.74 22.05
C GLY A 531 -31.56 -13.97 20.89
N GLY A 532 -31.39 -12.65 20.85
CA GLY A 532 -31.90 -11.80 19.79
C GLY A 532 -31.25 -12.08 18.44
N ASN A 533 -31.95 -11.75 17.38
CA ASN A 533 -31.52 -11.99 15.99
C ASN A 533 -30.79 -10.78 15.37
N ALA A 534 -30.24 -10.98 14.16
CA ALA A 534 -29.48 -9.93 13.45
C ALA A 534 -30.33 -8.68 13.14
N MET A 535 -31.66 -8.80 12.95
CA MET A 535 -32.54 -7.65 12.69
C MET A 535 -32.64 -6.76 13.94
N GLN A 536 -32.86 -7.35 15.12
CA GLN A 536 -32.93 -6.60 16.36
C GLN A 536 -31.60 -5.90 16.69
N ILE A 537 -30.47 -6.56 16.41
CA ILE A 537 -29.14 -5.95 16.54
C ILE A 537 -28.98 -4.79 15.57
N ALA A 538 -29.45 -4.94 14.31
CA ALA A 538 -29.37 -3.88 13.30
C ALA A 538 -30.26 -2.67 13.66
N GLU A 539 -31.47 -2.91 14.18
CA GLU A 539 -32.37 -1.85 14.64
C GLU A 539 -31.77 -1.08 15.82
N GLN A 540 -31.18 -1.78 16.79
CA GLN A 540 -30.50 -1.15 17.91
C GLN A 540 -29.28 -0.33 17.44
N ALA A 541 -28.44 -0.89 16.57
CA ALA A 541 -27.28 -0.21 16.02
C ALA A 541 -27.69 1.05 15.22
N ALA A 542 -28.75 0.96 14.42
CA ALA A 542 -29.30 2.11 13.70
C ALA A 542 -29.82 3.20 14.65
N GLY A 543 -30.49 2.79 15.75
CA GLY A 543 -30.92 3.70 16.83
C GLY A 543 -29.77 4.40 17.53
N GLU A 544 -28.61 3.78 17.60
CA GLU A 544 -27.35 4.34 18.10
C GLU A 544 -26.56 5.17 17.07
N GLY A 545 -27.10 5.33 15.87
CA GLY A 545 -26.50 6.15 14.80
C GLY A 545 -25.51 5.39 13.90
N VAL A 546 -25.38 4.07 14.02
CA VAL A 546 -24.53 3.26 13.15
C VAL A 546 -25.17 3.16 11.76
N GLY A 547 -24.52 3.75 10.76
CA GLY A 547 -24.92 3.63 9.36
C GLY A 547 -24.59 2.23 8.81
N ASP A 548 -25.42 1.72 7.90
CA ASP A 548 -25.14 0.49 7.17
C ASP A 548 -24.15 0.72 6.02
N LEU A 549 -23.74 -0.37 5.34
CA LEU A 549 -22.83 -0.31 4.20
C LEU A 549 -23.38 0.54 3.06
N ARG A 550 -24.72 0.48 2.81
CA ARG A 550 -25.35 1.26 1.74
C ARG A 550 -25.26 2.75 2.01
N ARG A 551 -25.53 3.18 3.24
CA ARG A 551 -25.44 4.59 3.65
C ARG A 551 -24.03 5.14 3.52
N SER A 552 -23.02 4.36 3.91
CA SER A 552 -21.61 4.69 3.69
C SER A 552 -21.29 4.83 2.20
N GLY A 553 -21.82 3.91 1.38
CA GLY A 553 -21.70 3.98 -0.08
C GLY A 553 -22.34 5.22 -0.68
N LEU A 554 -23.56 5.57 -0.29
CA LEU A 554 -24.27 6.75 -0.77
C LEU A 554 -23.58 8.06 -0.41
N ARG A 555 -22.91 8.13 0.75
CA ARG A 555 -22.01 9.26 1.07
C ARG A 555 -20.89 9.39 0.03
N LYS A 556 -20.22 8.29 -0.35
CA LYS A 556 -19.18 8.31 -1.39
C LYS A 556 -19.70 8.71 -2.77
N VAL A 557 -20.96 8.40 -3.07
CA VAL A 557 -21.62 8.89 -4.31
C VAL A 557 -21.81 10.40 -4.25
N LYS A 558 -22.33 10.92 -3.14
CA LYS A 558 -22.52 12.36 -2.90
C LYS A 558 -21.21 13.13 -2.98
N ASP A 559 -20.11 12.56 -2.48
CA ASP A 559 -18.76 13.13 -2.53
C ASP A 559 -18.12 13.01 -3.93
N GLY A 560 -18.80 12.41 -4.92
CA GLY A 560 -18.30 12.22 -6.28
C GLY A 560 -17.12 11.26 -6.39
N VAL A 561 -16.93 10.39 -5.38
CA VAL A 561 -15.85 9.39 -5.33
C VAL A 561 -16.18 8.15 -6.14
N THR A 562 -17.45 7.72 -6.13
CA THR A 562 -17.93 6.54 -6.84
C THR A 562 -19.27 6.82 -7.51
N SER A 563 -19.76 5.90 -8.32
CA SER A 563 -21.07 6.02 -8.97
C SER A 563 -22.16 5.28 -8.20
N LEU A 564 -23.41 5.66 -8.44
CA LEU A 564 -24.58 4.98 -7.89
C LEU A 564 -24.67 3.53 -8.38
N GLU A 565 -24.37 3.30 -9.66
CA GLU A 565 -24.29 1.97 -10.27
C GLU A 565 -23.32 1.05 -9.52
N GLU A 566 -22.15 1.56 -9.18
CA GLU A 566 -21.14 0.80 -8.44
C GLU A 566 -21.59 0.47 -7.02
N ILE A 567 -22.23 1.42 -6.33
CA ILE A 567 -22.78 1.16 -5.00
C ILE A 567 -23.89 0.12 -5.06
N ASN A 568 -24.77 0.20 -6.04
CA ASN A 568 -25.79 -0.82 -6.27
C ASN A 568 -25.17 -2.20 -6.50
N ARG A 569 -24.11 -2.29 -7.30
CA ARG A 569 -23.38 -3.56 -7.55
C ARG A 569 -22.79 -4.19 -6.29
N VAL A 570 -22.35 -3.39 -5.31
CA VAL A 570 -21.63 -3.90 -4.13
C VAL A 570 -22.44 -3.96 -2.84
N THR A 571 -23.64 -3.32 -2.81
CA THR A 571 -24.50 -3.25 -1.61
C THR A 571 -25.88 -3.87 -1.77
N ILE A 572 -26.34 -4.16 -2.98
CA ILE A 572 -27.58 -4.92 -3.20
C ILE A 572 -27.21 -6.40 -3.12
N ASP A 573 -27.78 -7.11 -2.13
CA ASP A 573 -27.65 -8.56 -1.94
C ASP A 573 -28.52 -9.34 -2.91
#